data_3c2ec1016a40afe9d2e2a06cb81bf52d
#
_entry.id   3c2ec1016a40afe9d2e2a06cb81bf52d
#
_cell.length_a   1.000
_cell.length_b   1.000
_cell.length_c   1.000
_cell.angle_alpha   90.00
_cell.angle_beta   90.00
_cell.angle_gamma   90.00
#
_symmetry.space_group_name_H-M   'P 1'
#
loop_
_entity.id
_entity.type
_entity.pdbx_description
1 polymer ?
#
loop_
_entity_poly.entity_id
_entity_poly.type
_entity_poly.pdbx_seq_one_letter_code
_entity_poly.pdbx_strand_id
1 'polypeptide(L)'
;MYIEKINGPEDVKKLTVDEMTVMAGEMRESLLKRASIHGGHFGPNFGMVEATIALHYVFESPKDKIVYDVSHQTYPHKMLTGRKDAYLYEEHYDDVSGYSNPNESVHDHFTVGHTSTSVSLACGLAKARDLKGEDGNVIAVIGDGSLSGGEALEGLDYAVELDGNLIIVVNDNDMSIAENHGGLYGNLKLLRETNGQAECNLFKAVGLDYIYVDHGNAVGDLIEAFQSVKDSRKPVVVHINTLKGKGYAPAEQNKEVWHYNGPFHIETGEPLYEMTEEDYSDISLNYLLDKMKKDPAVVAITSGTPTVMGFTEDKRKEAGKQFVDVGIAEETAVALASGIAANGGKPVYGVYSTFVQRTYDQIAQDLCINNSPATIVTFCGSVYGMNDVTHLGLYDIPMMANIPNLVYLAPTTKEEYLAMLDWSIEQNEYPVGIRLPGGSVISDGKEITKDFGDLNKYEVTQKGSKVAVIGLGTFYGLGKEVAEELKKVTGTDATVINPYYITGIDAELLEELKKDHDVVITLEDGILDGGFGEKIARFYGDSDMKVLNFGLKKEFLDRYDVAEVLKENHLTKEQIEEDIMKFI
;
A
#
# COMPACT_ATOMS: atom_id res chain seq x y z
N MET A 1 34.90 0.10 12.21
CA MET A 1 34.16 0.94 11.22
C MET A 1 33.71 2.22 11.91
N TYR A 2 33.49 3.29 11.15
CA TYR A 2 32.95 4.54 11.73
C TYR A 2 31.52 4.34 12.23
N ILE A 3 30.67 3.64 11.44
CA ILE A 3 29.27 3.42 11.80
C ILE A 3 29.10 2.68 13.16
N GLU A 4 30.00 1.79 13.51
CA GLU A 4 29.98 1.11 14.82
C GLU A 4 30.09 2.07 16.01
N LYS A 5 30.74 3.22 15.80
CA LYS A 5 30.97 4.26 16.83
C LYS A 5 29.81 5.24 16.96
N ILE A 6 28.85 5.22 16.04
CA ILE A 6 27.69 6.11 16.06
C ILE A 6 26.61 5.50 16.97
N ASN A 7 26.29 6.19 18.05
CA ASN A 7 25.20 5.82 18.97
C ASN A 7 24.04 6.82 18.89
N GLY A 8 24.24 7.95 18.24
CA GLY A 8 23.23 8.97 17.99
C GLY A 8 23.74 10.06 17.07
N PRO A 9 22.87 11.02 16.66
CA PRO A 9 23.24 12.10 15.74
C PRO A 9 24.44 12.94 16.21
N GLU A 10 24.63 13.06 17.50
CA GLU A 10 25.75 13.82 18.09
C GLU A 10 27.13 13.24 17.72
N ASP A 11 27.20 11.95 17.46
CA ASP A 11 28.45 11.31 17.05
C ASP A 11 28.77 11.60 15.58
N VAL A 12 27.76 11.75 14.72
CA VAL A 12 27.93 12.14 13.31
C VAL A 12 28.61 13.51 13.21
N LYS A 13 28.25 14.46 14.08
CA LYS A 13 28.78 15.83 14.12
C LYS A 13 30.27 15.93 14.48
N LYS A 14 30.85 14.86 15.01
CA LYS A 14 32.27 14.78 15.35
C LYS A 14 33.15 14.36 14.20
N LEU A 15 32.56 13.88 13.10
CA LEU A 15 33.27 13.36 11.95
C LEU A 15 33.60 14.48 10.95
N THR A 16 34.73 14.33 10.28
CA THR A 16 35.08 15.13 9.10
C THR A 16 34.30 14.66 7.88
N VAL A 17 34.25 15.47 6.81
CA VAL A 17 33.57 15.10 5.55
C VAL A 17 34.17 13.81 4.95
N ASP A 18 35.49 13.65 5.02
CA ASP A 18 36.17 12.44 4.52
C ASP A 18 35.76 11.19 5.33
N GLU A 19 35.69 11.30 6.67
CA GLU A 19 35.25 10.21 7.54
C GLU A 19 33.77 9.87 7.31
N MET A 20 32.91 10.86 7.12
CA MET A 20 31.50 10.64 6.76
C MET A 20 31.34 9.96 5.40
N THR A 21 32.20 10.30 4.44
CA THR A 21 32.21 9.64 3.12
C THR A 21 32.60 8.16 3.23
N VAL A 22 33.60 7.84 4.07
CA VAL A 22 33.95 6.45 4.38
C VAL A 22 32.80 5.74 5.08
N MET A 23 32.18 6.38 6.08
CA MET A 23 31.03 5.84 6.81
C MET A 23 29.85 5.55 5.87
N ALA A 24 29.60 6.39 4.87
CA ALA A 24 28.54 6.13 3.88
C ALA A 24 28.77 4.80 3.12
N GLY A 25 30.03 4.48 2.79
CA GLY A 25 30.41 3.19 2.23
C GLY A 25 30.14 2.01 3.18
N GLU A 26 30.54 2.15 4.45
CA GLU A 26 30.31 1.14 5.48
C GLU A 26 28.80 0.89 5.73
N MET A 27 28.00 1.95 5.72
CA MET A 27 26.54 1.84 5.85
C MET A 27 25.93 1.05 4.68
N ARG A 28 26.36 1.33 3.43
CA ARG A 28 25.89 0.58 2.25
C ARG A 28 26.28 -0.88 2.29
N GLU A 29 27.50 -1.19 2.71
CA GLU A 29 27.94 -2.59 2.87
C GLU A 29 27.06 -3.35 3.86
N SER A 30 26.71 -2.72 4.99
CA SER A 30 25.83 -3.31 5.99
C SER A 30 24.39 -3.47 5.47
N LEU A 31 23.87 -2.45 4.78
CA LEU A 31 22.55 -2.50 4.15
C LEU A 31 22.48 -3.60 3.06
N LEU A 32 23.55 -3.76 2.26
CA LEU A 32 23.62 -4.79 1.23
C LEU A 32 23.58 -6.19 1.85
N LYS A 33 24.39 -6.40 2.91
CA LYS A 33 24.40 -7.68 3.64
C LYS A 33 23.02 -7.98 4.22
N ARG A 34 22.41 -7.02 4.93
CA ARG A 34 21.08 -7.19 5.50
C ARG A 34 20.04 -7.50 4.43
N ALA A 35 19.99 -6.71 3.36
CA ALA A 35 19.01 -6.89 2.29
C ALA A 35 19.16 -8.24 1.59
N SER A 36 20.38 -8.76 1.42
CA SER A 36 20.62 -10.07 0.80
C SER A 36 20.09 -11.25 1.63
N ILE A 37 19.96 -11.08 2.95
CA ILE A 37 19.51 -12.14 3.89
C ILE A 37 18.04 -11.95 4.27
N HIS A 38 17.64 -10.71 4.58
CA HIS A 38 16.34 -10.37 5.16
C HIS A 38 15.37 -9.77 4.14
N GLY A 39 15.89 -9.19 3.04
CA GLY A 39 15.08 -8.40 2.10
C GLY A 39 14.77 -6.99 2.60
N GLY A 40 13.84 -6.32 1.91
CA GLY A 40 13.34 -4.99 2.23
C GLY A 40 13.51 -3.96 1.11
N HIS A 41 13.27 -2.68 1.40
CA HIS A 41 13.44 -1.59 0.45
C HIS A 41 14.92 -1.33 0.20
N PHE A 42 15.35 -1.51 -1.05
CA PHE A 42 16.76 -1.46 -1.44
C PHE A 42 17.15 -0.11 -2.04
N GLY A 43 16.72 0.15 -3.25
CA GLY A 43 17.13 1.33 -4.03
C GLY A 43 16.93 2.67 -3.33
N PRO A 44 15.77 2.92 -2.69
CA PRO A 44 15.53 4.16 -1.95
C PRO A 44 16.53 4.41 -0.82
N ASN A 45 16.88 3.38 -0.04
CA ASN A 45 17.83 3.50 1.06
C ASN A 45 19.25 3.78 0.59
N PHE A 46 19.69 3.09 -0.47
CA PHE A 46 21.04 3.27 -1.04
C PHE A 46 21.25 4.66 -1.64
N GLY A 47 20.19 5.25 -2.20
CA GLY A 47 20.22 6.61 -2.73
C GLY A 47 20.32 7.70 -1.67
N MET A 48 19.79 7.44 -0.47
CA MET A 48 19.61 8.45 0.59
C MET A 48 20.70 8.45 1.67
N VAL A 49 21.74 7.62 1.58
CA VAL A 49 22.75 7.49 2.65
C VAL A 49 23.44 8.81 2.92
N GLU A 50 24.02 9.48 1.93
CA GLU A 50 24.73 10.76 2.11
C GLU A 50 23.81 11.89 2.56
N ALA A 51 22.59 11.95 1.97
CA ALA A 51 21.62 12.98 2.35
C ALA A 51 21.20 12.82 3.82
N THR A 52 21.02 11.59 4.29
CA THR A 52 20.67 11.32 5.69
C THR A 52 21.85 11.66 6.64
N ILE A 53 23.08 11.33 6.27
CA ILE A 53 24.28 11.74 7.04
C ILE A 53 24.34 13.26 7.14
N ALA A 54 24.19 13.98 6.04
CA ALA A 54 24.25 15.44 6.00
C ALA A 54 23.11 16.09 6.83
N LEU A 55 21.89 15.53 6.77
CA LEU A 55 20.78 15.98 7.60
C LEU A 55 21.11 15.86 9.10
N HIS A 56 21.63 14.72 9.56
CA HIS A 56 22.01 14.53 10.97
C HIS A 56 23.28 15.28 11.38
N TYR A 57 24.13 15.64 10.43
CA TYR A 57 25.27 16.50 10.69
C TYR A 57 24.85 17.96 10.91
N VAL A 58 23.93 18.48 10.09
CA VAL A 58 23.53 19.90 10.12
C VAL A 58 22.47 20.19 11.17
N PHE A 59 21.45 19.35 11.28
CA PHE A 59 20.28 19.59 12.13
C PHE A 59 20.38 18.88 13.49
N GLU A 60 19.64 19.41 14.47
CA GLU A 60 19.68 18.97 15.89
C GLU A 60 18.49 18.03 16.19
N SER A 61 18.42 16.85 15.55
CA SER A 61 17.35 15.89 15.84
C SER A 61 17.50 15.33 17.29
N PRO A 62 16.42 15.21 18.10
CA PRO A 62 15.00 15.37 17.74
C PRO A 62 14.43 16.78 17.92
N LYS A 63 15.23 17.78 18.32
CA LYS A 63 14.76 19.18 18.42
C LYS A 63 14.32 19.69 17.05
N ASP A 64 15.19 19.58 16.05
CA ASP A 64 14.82 19.76 14.65
C ASP A 64 14.09 18.50 14.18
N LYS A 65 12.91 18.66 13.58
CA LYS A 65 11.99 17.58 13.26
C LYS A 65 12.13 17.20 11.80
N ILE A 66 12.44 15.93 11.52
CA ILE A 66 12.56 15.40 10.17
C ILE A 66 11.40 14.44 9.92
N VAL A 67 10.61 14.69 8.87
CA VAL A 67 9.50 13.85 8.43
C VAL A 67 9.84 13.27 7.07
N TYR A 68 9.92 11.95 7.00
CA TYR A 68 10.19 11.23 5.76
C TYR A 68 8.89 10.77 5.10
N ASP A 69 8.71 11.12 3.83
CA ASP A 69 7.59 10.64 3.02
C ASP A 69 7.70 9.14 2.78
N VAL A 70 6.60 8.39 2.83
CA VAL A 70 6.60 6.91 2.83
C VAL A 70 7.42 6.33 4.00
N SER A 71 8.56 6.90 4.25
CA SER A 71 9.59 6.52 5.23
C SER A 71 10.33 5.19 4.98
N HIS A 72 10.08 4.54 3.85
CA HIS A 72 10.77 3.31 3.43
C HIS A 72 12.27 3.50 3.14
N GLN A 73 12.75 4.75 3.02
CA GLN A 73 14.15 5.14 2.84
C GLN A 73 14.85 5.51 4.17
N THR A 74 14.28 5.14 5.32
CA THR A 74 14.77 5.55 6.64
C THR A 74 15.80 4.62 7.27
N TYR A 75 16.27 3.58 6.58
CA TYR A 75 17.28 2.69 7.16
C TYR A 75 18.56 3.44 7.56
N PRO A 76 19.14 4.34 6.72
CA PRO A 76 20.25 5.19 7.15
C PRO A 76 19.91 6.07 8.36
N HIS A 77 18.70 6.63 8.44
CA HIS A 77 18.23 7.40 9.57
C HIS A 77 18.20 6.56 10.85
N LYS A 78 17.65 5.35 10.79
CA LYS A 78 17.64 4.42 11.94
C LYS A 78 19.04 4.05 12.39
N MET A 79 19.97 3.82 11.46
CA MET A 79 21.36 3.53 11.78
C MET A 79 22.03 4.69 12.56
N LEU A 80 21.72 5.94 12.22
CA LEU A 80 22.30 7.13 12.85
C LEU A 80 21.57 7.58 14.13
N THR A 81 20.41 7.00 14.43
CA THR A 81 19.57 7.36 15.59
C THR A 81 19.43 6.24 16.62
N GLY A 82 20.50 5.47 16.83
CA GLY A 82 20.63 4.49 17.91
C GLY A 82 20.13 3.07 17.59
N ARG A 83 19.74 2.80 16.35
CA ARG A 83 19.21 1.48 15.90
C ARG A 83 20.15 0.78 14.91
N LYS A 84 21.42 1.14 14.88
CA LYS A 84 22.40 0.57 13.93
C LYS A 84 22.54 -0.95 14.02
N ASP A 85 22.37 -1.52 15.23
CA ASP A 85 22.56 -2.95 15.47
C ASP A 85 21.58 -3.80 14.61
N ALA A 86 20.37 -3.29 14.36
CA ALA A 86 19.40 -3.89 13.46
C ALA A 86 19.82 -3.93 11.96
N TYR A 87 20.96 -3.34 11.63
CA TYR A 87 21.54 -3.34 10.29
C TYR A 87 22.94 -3.94 10.23
N LEU A 88 23.63 -4.03 11.36
CA LEU A 88 24.99 -4.56 11.46
C LEU A 88 25.01 -6.03 11.83
N TYR A 89 24.06 -6.51 12.63
CA TYR A 89 24.06 -7.85 13.22
C TYR A 89 22.78 -8.60 12.87
N GLU A 90 22.93 -9.81 12.37
CA GLU A 90 21.83 -10.61 11.82
C GLU A 90 20.75 -10.93 12.85
N GLU A 91 21.16 -11.20 14.11
CA GLU A 91 20.27 -11.50 15.24
C GLU A 91 19.36 -10.31 15.63
N HIS A 92 19.60 -9.11 15.09
CA HIS A 92 18.86 -7.88 15.37
C HIS A 92 18.04 -7.39 14.17
N TYR A 93 18.04 -8.07 13.02
CA TYR A 93 17.40 -7.59 11.78
C TYR A 93 15.89 -7.33 11.94
N ASP A 94 15.21 -8.03 12.85
CA ASP A 94 13.79 -7.90 13.12
C ASP A 94 13.44 -6.89 14.24
N ASP A 95 14.46 -6.30 14.90
CA ASP A 95 14.23 -5.38 16.02
C ASP A 95 13.59 -4.04 15.61
N VAL A 96 13.56 -3.74 14.30
CA VAL A 96 13.01 -2.49 13.76
C VAL A 96 12.07 -2.75 12.60
N SER A 97 11.07 -1.87 12.46
CA SER A 97 10.19 -1.89 11.28
C SER A 97 10.90 -1.34 10.02
N GLY A 98 10.32 -1.59 8.86
CA GLY A 98 10.79 -1.04 7.58
C GLY A 98 10.46 0.45 7.38
N TYR A 99 9.74 1.08 8.32
CA TYR A 99 9.22 2.43 8.24
C TYR A 99 9.53 3.24 9.51
N SER A 100 9.33 4.56 9.45
CA SER A 100 9.41 5.44 10.62
C SER A 100 8.38 5.02 11.69
N ASN A 101 8.82 4.93 12.94
CA ASN A 101 7.95 4.49 14.03
C ASN A 101 8.31 5.22 15.35
N PRO A 102 7.44 6.11 15.85
CA PRO A 102 7.65 6.83 17.11
C PRO A 102 7.82 5.93 18.34
N ASN A 103 7.35 4.67 18.27
CA ASN A 103 7.55 3.71 19.36
C ASN A 103 8.98 3.15 19.40
N GLU A 104 9.73 3.26 18.31
CA GLU A 104 11.13 2.82 18.24
C GLU A 104 12.10 3.93 18.68
N SER A 105 11.79 5.20 18.37
CA SER A 105 12.73 6.29 18.59
C SER A 105 12.04 7.65 18.70
N VAL A 106 12.58 8.51 19.59
CA VAL A 106 12.18 9.92 19.70
C VAL A 106 12.53 10.76 18.46
N HIS A 107 13.36 10.23 17.56
CA HIS A 107 13.74 10.87 16.32
C HIS A 107 12.70 10.65 15.19
N ASP A 108 11.77 9.72 15.38
CA ASP A 108 10.67 9.43 14.48
C ASP A 108 9.41 10.15 15.00
N HIS A 109 8.77 10.99 14.18
CA HIS A 109 7.64 11.82 14.63
C HIS A 109 6.29 11.23 14.24
N PHE A 110 6.24 10.40 13.20
CA PHE A 110 5.03 9.77 12.70
C PHE A 110 5.34 8.35 12.22
N THR A 111 4.36 7.47 12.33
CA THR A 111 4.33 6.21 11.57
C THR A 111 3.80 6.56 10.19
N VAL A 112 4.64 6.48 9.16
CA VAL A 112 4.31 6.82 7.78
C VAL A 112 4.67 5.64 6.88
N GLY A 113 3.80 5.29 5.95
CA GLY A 113 4.04 4.25 4.94
C GLY A 113 3.39 4.58 3.61
N HIS A 114 2.36 5.45 3.61
CA HIS A 114 1.77 5.98 2.39
C HIS A 114 2.53 7.22 1.89
N THR A 115 2.52 7.41 0.59
CA THR A 115 3.20 8.51 -0.12
C THR A 115 2.52 9.86 0.09
N SER A 116 3.23 10.94 -0.25
CA SER A 116 2.69 12.29 -0.50
C SER A 116 2.27 13.09 0.74
N THR A 117 2.45 12.55 1.96
CA THR A 117 1.93 13.14 3.20
C THR A 117 2.95 14.00 3.96
N SER A 118 4.25 13.83 3.70
CA SER A 118 5.32 14.41 4.53
C SER A 118 5.29 15.94 4.57
N VAL A 119 4.98 16.60 3.45
CA VAL A 119 4.94 18.07 3.38
C VAL A 119 3.81 18.60 4.26
N SER A 120 2.61 18.03 4.16
CA SER A 120 1.45 18.42 4.98
C SER A 120 1.70 18.18 6.47
N LEU A 121 2.27 17.03 6.83
CA LEU A 121 2.65 16.71 8.22
C LEU A 121 3.69 17.70 8.76
N ALA A 122 4.70 18.03 7.96
CA ALA A 122 5.72 19.01 8.33
C ALA A 122 5.15 20.43 8.46
N CYS A 123 4.23 20.84 7.59
CA CYS A 123 3.49 22.09 7.73
C CYS A 123 2.77 22.17 9.08
N GLY A 124 2.12 21.08 9.49
CA GLY A 124 1.47 20.98 10.79
C GLY A 124 2.44 21.14 11.96
N LEU A 125 3.61 20.48 11.89
CA LEU A 125 4.67 20.62 12.90
C LEU A 125 5.22 22.05 12.97
N ALA A 126 5.49 22.67 11.81
CA ALA A 126 5.98 24.05 11.72
C ALA A 126 4.95 25.02 12.31
N LYS A 127 3.67 24.88 11.95
CA LYS A 127 2.59 25.70 12.49
C LYS A 127 2.47 25.58 14.01
N ALA A 128 2.55 24.37 14.55
CA ALA A 128 2.49 24.13 15.99
C ALA A 128 3.69 24.73 16.73
N ARG A 129 4.91 24.61 16.18
CA ARG A 129 6.12 25.25 16.69
C ARG A 129 5.94 26.78 16.77
N ASP A 130 5.49 27.40 15.70
CA ASP A 130 5.33 28.86 15.59
C ASP A 130 4.28 29.38 16.58
N LEU A 131 3.15 28.68 16.72
CA LEU A 131 2.10 29.03 17.69
C LEU A 131 2.57 28.95 19.13
N LYS A 132 3.51 28.05 19.44
CA LYS A 132 4.11 27.91 20.78
C LYS A 132 5.28 28.87 21.01
N GLY A 133 5.78 29.53 19.96
CA GLY A 133 7.00 30.33 20.01
C GLY A 133 8.24 29.49 20.30
N GLU A 134 8.27 28.23 19.85
CA GLU A 134 9.41 27.32 19.98
C GLU A 134 10.40 27.55 18.83
N ASP A 135 11.67 27.30 19.11
CA ASP A 135 12.73 27.30 18.10
C ASP A 135 12.92 25.89 17.51
N GLY A 136 13.52 25.81 16.32
CA GLY A 136 13.93 24.58 15.66
C GLY A 136 13.49 24.52 14.20
N ASN A 137 14.19 23.71 13.44
CA ASN A 137 13.88 23.48 12.03
C ASN A 137 12.84 22.37 11.89
N VAL A 138 11.99 22.47 10.85
CA VAL A 138 11.12 21.38 10.42
C VAL A 138 11.50 21.03 8.99
N ILE A 139 11.77 19.76 8.76
CA ILE A 139 12.26 19.25 7.49
C ILE A 139 11.30 18.17 6.98
N ALA A 140 10.75 18.36 5.79
CA ALA A 140 10.07 17.30 5.04
C ALA A 140 11.05 16.71 4.02
N VAL A 141 11.15 15.38 3.94
CA VAL A 141 11.92 14.67 2.91
C VAL A 141 10.93 13.92 2.04
N ILE A 142 10.84 14.29 0.77
CA ILE A 142 9.88 13.71 -0.19
C ILE A 142 10.60 13.25 -1.46
N GLY A 143 10.28 12.05 -1.94
CA GLY A 143 10.77 11.55 -3.23
C GLY A 143 10.03 12.16 -4.41
N ASP A 144 10.69 12.22 -5.56
CA ASP A 144 10.11 12.71 -6.82
C ASP A 144 8.83 11.94 -7.19
N GLY A 145 8.81 10.62 -7.04
CA GLY A 145 7.60 9.83 -7.28
C GLY A 145 6.39 10.26 -6.45
N SER A 146 6.60 10.61 -5.19
CA SER A 146 5.53 11.03 -4.27
C SER A 146 4.97 12.43 -4.56
N LEU A 147 5.69 13.25 -5.34
CA LEU A 147 5.22 14.59 -5.72
C LEU A 147 3.99 14.57 -6.65
N SER A 148 3.69 13.44 -7.31
CA SER A 148 2.49 13.33 -8.16
C SER A 148 1.19 13.19 -7.37
N GLY A 149 1.25 12.86 -6.08
CA GLY A 149 0.06 12.80 -5.23
C GLY A 149 -0.55 14.16 -4.96
N GLY A 150 -1.89 14.24 -4.99
CA GLY A 150 -2.63 15.48 -4.77
C GLY A 150 -2.26 16.15 -3.44
N GLU A 151 -2.20 15.39 -2.34
CA GLU A 151 -1.84 15.91 -1.02
C GLU A 151 -0.44 16.55 -0.99
N ALA A 152 0.53 16.02 -1.75
CA ALA A 152 1.86 16.63 -1.83
C ALA A 152 1.80 18.02 -2.50
N LEU A 153 1.03 18.16 -3.57
CA LEU A 153 0.83 19.45 -4.25
C LEU A 153 0.05 20.44 -3.38
N GLU A 154 -0.99 20.00 -2.69
CA GLU A 154 -1.73 20.78 -1.70
C GLU A 154 -0.83 21.22 -0.54
N GLY A 155 0.04 20.33 -0.06
CA GLY A 155 1.03 20.65 0.97
C GLY A 155 2.05 21.69 0.53
N LEU A 156 2.52 21.64 -0.73
CA LEU A 156 3.42 22.66 -1.30
C LEU A 156 2.70 24.01 -1.45
N ASP A 157 1.45 24.01 -1.88
CA ASP A 157 0.62 25.22 -1.99
C ASP A 157 0.42 25.87 -0.62
N TYR A 158 0.03 25.08 0.38
CA TYR A 158 -0.16 25.60 1.74
C TYR A 158 1.15 26.05 2.40
N ALA A 159 2.29 25.45 2.08
CA ALA A 159 3.58 25.75 2.71
C ALA A 159 3.94 27.24 2.60
N VAL A 160 3.53 27.93 1.52
CA VAL A 160 3.81 29.36 1.32
C VAL A 160 3.06 30.28 2.28
N GLU A 161 2.00 29.78 2.92
CA GLU A 161 1.24 30.51 3.95
C GLU A 161 1.94 30.51 5.31
N LEU A 162 3.04 29.76 5.46
CA LEU A 162 3.82 29.73 6.69
C LEU A 162 4.81 30.89 6.74
N ASP A 163 4.80 31.65 7.84
CA ASP A 163 5.74 32.75 8.09
C ASP A 163 7.06 32.29 8.74
N GLY A 164 7.24 30.98 8.89
CA GLY A 164 8.33 30.36 9.63
C GLY A 164 9.18 29.41 8.80
N ASN A 165 10.14 28.77 9.50
CA ASN A 165 11.03 27.78 8.90
C ASN A 165 10.28 26.51 8.49
N LEU A 166 10.42 26.12 7.23
CA LEU A 166 10.12 24.80 6.71
C LEU A 166 11.09 24.49 5.58
N ILE A 167 11.79 23.37 5.66
CA ILE A 167 12.73 22.92 4.64
C ILE A 167 12.14 21.69 3.97
N ILE A 168 11.93 21.75 2.64
CA ILE A 168 11.37 20.64 1.86
C ILE A 168 12.49 20.07 1.00
N VAL A 169 13.01 18.91 1.39
CA VAL A 169 14.05 18.19 0.65
C VAL A 169 13.37 17.31 -0.39
N VAL A 170 13.49 17.69 -1.66
CA VAL A 170 13.00 16.88 -2.79
C VAL A 170 14.13 15.97 -3.25
N ASN A 171 14.00 14.69 -2.99
CA ASN A 171 14.93 13.67 -3.44
C ASN A 171 14.54 13.19 -4.84
N ASP A 172 15.20 13.73 -5.85
CA ASP A 172 14.95 13.43 -7.26
C ASP A 172 15.99 12.43 -7.79
N ASN A 173 15.54 11.25 -8.16
CA ASN A 173 16.37 10.21 -8.77
C ASN A 173 15.79 9.69 -10.09
N ASP A 174 14.81 10.41 -10.64
CA ASP A 174 14.11 10.15 -11.90
C ASP A 174 13.33 8.82 -11.93
N MET A 175 12.92 8.35 -10.75
CA MET A 175 12.19 7.08 -10.60
C MET A 175 11.23 7.10 -9.40
N SER A 176 10.01 6.60 -9.64
CA SER A 176 9.11 6.08 -8.59
C SER A 176 9.46 4.62 -8.27
N ILE A 177 8.48 3.73 -8.13
CA ILE A 177 8.72 2.28 -8.24
C ILE A 177 9.18 1.99 -9.67
N ALA A 178 8.34 2.30 -10.66
CA ALA A 178 8.65 2.30 -12.10
C ALA A 178 9.08 3.69 -12.59
N GLU A 179 9.10 3.89 -13.90
CA GLU A 179 9.37 5.18 -14.52
C GLU A 179 8.29 6.23 -14.16
N ASN A 180 8.72 7.46 -14.02
CA ASN A 180 7.83 8.59 -13.74
C ASN A 180 7.07 9.05 -15.00
N HIS A 181 5.79 9.39 -14.86
CA HIS A 181 4.93 9.88 -15.94
C HIS A 181 4.28 11.21 -15.59
N GLY A 182 4.11 12.09 -16.59
CA GLY A 182 3.39 13.35 -16.46
C GLY A 182 4.23 14.62 -16.57
N GLY A 183 3.57 15.76 -16.64
CA GLY A 183 4.19 17.07 -16.86
C GLY A 183 5.09 17.55 -15.72
N LEU A 184 4.80 17.14 -14.48
CA LEU A 184 5.63 17.40 -13.31
C LEU A 184 7.08 16.95 -13.54
N TYR A 185 7.24 15.73 -14.01
CA TYR A 185 8.58 15.12 -14.21
C TYR A 185 9.34 15.74 -15.39
N GLY A 186 8.62 16.26 -16.39
CA GLY A 186 9.22 17.08 -17.42
C GLY A 186 9.85 18.36 -16.84
N ASN A 187 9.23 18.97 -15.82
CA ASN A 187 9.80 20.11 -15.13
C ASN A 187 10.99 19.72 -14.24
N LEU A 188 10.90 18.64 -13.47
CA LEU A 188 12.03 18.13 -12.67
C LEU A 188 13.24 17.82 -13.56
N LYS A 189 13.03 17.17 -14.71
CA LYS A 189 14.08 16.89 -15.69
C LYS A 189 14.72 18.19 -16.19
N LEU A 190 13.93 19.19 -16.56
CA LEU A 190 14.43 20.51 -16.98
C LEU A 190 15.29 21.16 -15.88
N LEU A 191 14.87 21.04 -14.62
CA LEU A 191 15.62 21.57 -13.49
C LEU A 191 16.94 20.84 -13.30
N ARG A 192 16.99 19.51 -13.46
CA ARG A 192 18.25 18.73 -13.44
C ARG A 192 19.18 19.14 -14.59
N GLU A 193 18.67 19.21 -15.81
CA GLU A 193 19.47 19.56 -17.02
C GLU A 193 20.01 20.99 -16.99
N THR A 194 19.39 21.88 -16.23
CA THR A 194 19.79 23.30 -16.12
C THR A 194 20.43 23.63 -14.77
N ASN A 195 20.80 22.66 -13.97
CA ASN A 195 21.31 22.88 -12.61
C ASN A 195 20.42 23.84 -11.80
N GLY A 196 19.11 23.66 -11.88
CA GLY A 196 18.10 24.47 -11.18
C GLY A 196 17.89 25.88 -11.72
N GLN A 197 18.52 26.24 -12.85
CA GLN A 197 18.51 27.62 -13.38
C GLN A 197 17.36 27.93 -14.35
N ALA A 198 16.53 26.93 -14.71
CA ALA A 198 15.40 27.14 -15.61
C ALA A 198 14.42 28.18 -15.03
N GLU A 199 13.94 29.08 -15.91
CA GLU A 199 12.89 30.05 -15.55
C GLU A 199 11.57 29.33 -15.19
N CYS A 200 11.23 28.27 -15.94
CA CYS A 200 10.10 27.41 -15.64
C CYS A 200 10.48 26.47 -14.48
N ASN A 201 10.05 26.83 -13.28
CA ASN A 201 10.33 26.10 -12.05
C ASN A 201 9.04 26.03 -11.22
N LEU A 202 8.49 24.83 -11.08
CA LEU A 202 7.24 24.56 -10.36
C LEU A 202 7.28 25.13 -8.94
N PHE A 203 8.36 24.91 -8.21
CA PHE A 203 8.47 25.31 -6.80
C PHE A 203 8.48 26.84 -6.66
N LYS A 204 9.20 27.54 -7.53
CA LYS A 204 9.18 29.01 -7.58
C LYS A 204 7.84 29.56 -8.05
N ALA A 205 7.15 28.85 -8.95
CA ALA A 205 5.85 29.26 -9.47
C ALA A 205 4.77 29.26 -8.40
N VAL A 206 4.83 28.34 -7.42
CA VAL A 206 3.92 28.35 -6.26
C VAL A 206 4.38 29.28 -5.13
N GLY A 207 5.56 29.92 -5.23
CA GLY A 207 6.03 30.94 -4.30
C GLY A 207 7.09 30.49 -3.29
N LEU A 208 7.62 29.28 -3.44
CA LEU A 208 8.66 28.74 -2.56
C LEU A 208 10.05 29.23 -2.95
N ASP A 209 10.90 29.49 -1.98
CA ASP A 209 12.33 29.62 -2.21
C ASP A 209 12.91 28.27 -2.67
N TYR A 210 13.95 28.29 -3.49
CA TYR A 210 14.44 27.07 -4.15
C TYR A 210 15.95 27.09 -4.31
N ILE A 211 16.60 25.97 -3.95
CA ILE A 211 18.00 25.68 -4.28
C ILE A 211 18.10 24.28 -4.90
N TYR A 212 19.13 24.08 -5.73
CA TYR A 212 19.40 22.80 -6.39
C TYR A 212 20.77 22.27 -6.03
N VAL A 213 20.88 20.97 -5.81
CA VAL A 213 22.13 20.26 -5.51
C VAL A 213 22.33 19.15 -6.54
N ASP A 214 23.24 19.35 -7.49
CA ASP A 214 23.51 18.39 -8.56
C ASP A 214 24.16 17.09 -8.04
N HIS A 215 25.09 17.23 -7.10
CA HIS A 215 25.78 16.09 -6.51
C HIS A 215 25.09 15.63 -5.21
N GLY A 216 23.83 15.21 -5.30
CA GLY A 216 23.01 14.79 -4.14
C GLY A 216 23.49 13.52 -3.42
N ASN A 217 24.60 12.92 -3.90
CA ASN A 217 25.33 11.87 -3.20
C ASN A 217 26.78 12.30 -2.81
N ALA A 218 27.02 13.59 -2.66
CA ALA A 218 28.27 14.13 -2.11
C ALA A 218 27.97 14.77 -0.75
N VAL A 219 28.50 14.19 0.34
CA VAL A 219 28.24 14.65 1.72
C VAL A 219 28.57 16.13 1.91
N GLY A 220 29.69 16.61 1.35
CA GLY A 220 30.12 18.00 1.47
C GLY A 220 29.14 18.99 0.85
N ASP A 221 28.70 18.72 -0.41
CA ASP A 221 27.76 19.58 -1.14
C ASP A 221 26.42 19.66 -0.43
N LEU A 222 25.95 18.52 0.12
CA LEU A 222 24.71 18.45 0.89
C LEU A 222 24.80 19.21 2.22
N ILE A 223 25.93 19.12 2.92
CA ILE A 223 26.16 19.88 4.16
C ILE A 223 26.10 21.38 3.85
N GLU A 224 26.80 21.85 2.81
CA GLU A 224 26.79 23.25 2.40
C GLU A 224 25.36 23.73 2.09
N ALA A 225 24.61 22.94 1.30
CA ALA A 225 23.23 23.26 0.96
C ALA A 225 22.32 23.35 2.19
N PHE A 226 22.35 22.33 3.06
CA PHE A 226 21.51 22.33 4.27
C PHE A 226 21.90 23.43 5.27
N GLN A 227 23.20 23.76 5.41
CA GLN A 227 23.65 24.88 6.22
C GLN A 227 23.15 26.22 5.68
N SER A 228 23.04 26.38 4.35
CA SER A 228 22.57 27.61 3.73
C SER A 228 21.09 27.92 3.99
N VAL A 229 20.29 26.88 4.30
CA VAL A 229 18.85 27.01 4.58
C VAL A 229 18.49 26.76 6.04
N LYS A 230 19.44 26.33 6.87
CA LYS A 230 19.24 26.17 8.30
C LYS A 230 18.77 27.50 8.89
N ASP A 231 17.76 27.42 9.76
CA ASP A 231 17.15 28.58 10.40
C ASP A 231 16.57 29.63 9.42
N SER A 232 16.21 29.20 8.20
CA SER A 232 15.49 30.05 7.23
C SER A 232 14.20 30.59 7.87
N ARG A 233 13.76 31.77 7.43
CA ARG A 233 12.52 32.40 7.94
C ARG A 233 11.34 32.22 7.00
N LYS A 234 11.51 31.46 5.95
CA LYS A 234 10.50 31.14 4.93
C LYS A 234 10.66 29.70 4.50
N PRO A 235 9.60 29.08 4.01
CA PRO A 235 9.68 27.77 3.39
C PRO A 235 10.61 27.77 2.20
N VAL A 236 11.45 26.72 2.11
CA VAL A 236 12.44 26.57 1.05
C VAL A 236 12.52 25.13 0.57
N VAL A 237 12.61 24.95 -0.73
CA VAL A 237 12.85 23.66 -1.36
C VAL A 237 14.34 23.47 -1.61
N VAL A 238 14.86 22.35 -1.13
CA VAL A 238 16.21 21.85 -1.44
C VAL A 238 16.04 20.65 -2.36
N HIS A 239 16.21 20.86 -3.65
CA HIS A 239 16.08 19.82 -4.67
C HIS A 239 17.44 19.13 -4.86
N ILE A 240 17.56 17.88 -4.44
CA ILE A 240 18.78 17.07 -4.52
C ILE A 240 18.66 16.02 -5.61
N ASN A 241 19.66 15.95 -6.49
CA ASN A 241 19.73 14.92 -7.53
C ASN A 241 20.55 13.72 -7.02
N THR A 242 19.89 12.57 -6.81
CA THR A 242 20.52 11.37 -6.23
C THR A 242 20.48 10.19 -7.19
N LEU A 243 21.27 9.16 -6.91
CA LEU A 243 21.27 7.90 -7.65
C LEU A 243 20.59 6.80 -6.84
N LYS A 244 19.41 6.37 -7.28
CA LYS A 244 18.69 5.22 -6.69
C LYS A 244 19.52 3.95 -6.84
N GLY A 245 19.72 3.20 -5.75
CA GLY A 245 20.52 1.97 -5.75
C GLY A 245 22.03 2.17 -5.74
N LYS A 246 22.52 3.41 -5.50
CA LYS A 246 23.95 3.76 -5.52
C LYS A 246 24.83 2.78 -4.73
N GLY A 247 25.92 2.34 -5.38
CA GLY A 247 26.92 1.45 -4.78
C GLY A 247 26.66 -0.03 -5.00
N TYR A 248 25.58 -0.39 -5.71
CA TYR A 248 25.32 -1.76 -6.14
C TYR A 248 24.92 -1.78 -7.62
N ALA A 249 25.83 -2.23 -8.48
CA ALA A 249 25.68 -2.13 -9.93
C ALA A 249 24.37 -2.72 -10.50
N PRO A 250 23.86 -3.88 -10.04
CA PRO A 250 22.56 -4.38 -10.49
C PRO A 250 21.40 -3.41 -10.19
N ALA A 251 21.42 -2.75 -9.04
CA ALA A 251 20.36 -1.82 -8.64
C ALA A 251 20.45 -0.48 -9.40
N GLU A 252 21.65 -0.01 -9.71
CA GLU A 252 21.84 1.20 -10.53
C GLU A 252 21.37 1.00 -11.97
N GLN A 253 21.51 -0.23 -12.49
CA GLN A 253 21.14 -0.60 -13.87
C GLN A 253 19.66 -0.91 -14.01
N ASN A 254 19.00 -1.45 -12.98
CA ASN A 254 17.58 -1.80 -12.99
C ASN A 254 16.87 -1.28 -11.74
N LYS A 255 16.59 0.01 -11.73
CA LYS A 255 16.05 0.75 -10.59
C LYS A 255 14.63 0.29 -10.19
N GLU A 256 13.83 -0.23 -11.13
CA GLU A 256 12.47 -0.73 -10.87
C GLU A 256 12.53 -2.03 -10.07
N VAL A 257 13.24 -3.03 -10.56
CA VAL A 257 13.40 -4.33 -9.89
C VAL A 257 13.99 -4.18 -8.48
N TRP A 258 14.94 -3.25 -8.33
CA TRP A 258 15.63 -3.01 -7.06
C TRP A 258 14.96 -1.97 -6.16
N HIS A 259 13.69 -1.70 -6.33
CA HIS A 259 12.94 -0.86 -5.38
C HIS A 259 12.72 -1.59 -4.05
N TYR A 260 12.22 -2.83 -4.12
CA TYR A 260 12.03 -3.75 -2.99
C TYR A 260 12.43 -5.16 -3.41
N ASN A 261 13.16 -5.86 -2.56
CA ASN A 261 13.65 -7.21 -2.87
C ASN A 261 13.45 -8.16 -1.69
N GLY A 262 13.14 -9.42 -1.98
CA GLY A 262 13.37 -10.53 -1.08
C GLY A 262 14.86 -10.86 -0.97
N PRO A 263 15.25 -11.89 -0.19
CA PRO A 263 16.63 -12.37 -0.08
C PRO A 263 17.23 -12.75 -1.46
N PHE A 264 18.53 -12.45 -1.67
CA PHE A 264 19.20 -12.63 -2.96
C PHE A 264 20.70 -12.92 -2.81
N HIS A 265 21.32 -13.43 -3.87
CA HIS A 265 22.76 -13.61 -3.97
C HIS A 265 23.48 -12.30 -4.31
N ILE A 266 24.36 -11.80 -3.44
CA ILE A 266 25.03 -10.49 -3.61
C ILE A 266 25.83 -10.42 -4.93
N GLU A 267 26.52 -11.50 -5.32
CA GLU A 267 27.41 -11.55 -6.48
C GLU A 267 26.64 -11.46 -7.81
N THR A 268 25.43 -12.03 -7.87
CA THR A 268 24.64 -12.13 -9.10
C THR A 268 23.42 -11.24 -9.11
N GLY A 269 22.88 -10.90 -7.94
CA GLY A 269 21.59 -10.23 -7.79
C GLY A 269 20.38 -11.15 -7.95
N GLU A 270 20.59 -12.44 -8.17
CA GLU A 270 19.51 -13.41 -8.34
C GLU A 270 18.81 -13.71 -7.02
N PRO A 271 17.47 -13.85 -7.00
CA PRO A 271 16.72 -14.22 -5.80
C PRO A 271 17.19 -15.56 -5.21
N LEU A 272 17.18 -15.69 -3.89
CA LEU A 272 17.46 -16.99 -3.22
C LEU A 272 16.31 -17.99 -3.39
N TYR A 273 15.09 -17.49 -3.62
CA TYR A 273 13.89 -18.31 -3.79
C TYR A 273 13.16 -17.84 -5.03
N GLU A 274 12.94 -18.75 -5.99
CA GLU A 274 12.09 -18.47 -7.13
C GLU A 274 10.62 -18.61 -6.72
N MET A 275 9.82 -17.61 -7.02
CA MET A 275 8.35 -17.72 -6.97
C MET A 275 7.92 -18.55 -8.19
N THR A 276 7.54 -19.81 -7.96
CA THR A 276 7.15 -20.74 -9.03
C THR A 276 5.64 -20.90 -9.16
N GLU A 277 4.88 -20.37 -8.21
CA GLU A 277 3.43 -20.43 -8.22
C GLU A 277 2.85 -19.18 -8.90
N GLU A 278 1.82 -19.38 -9.72
CA GLU A 278 1.06 -18.30 -10.35
C GLU A 278 0.37 -17.46 -9.26
N ASP A 279 0.43 -16.15 -9.36
CA ASP A 279 -0.25 -15.23 -8.47
C ASP A 279 -1.40 -14.48 -9.17
N TYR A 280 -2.17 -13.68 -8.42
CA TYR A 280 -3.27 -12.91 -8.98
C TYR A 280 -2.81 -11.79 -9.92
N SER A 281 -1.56 -11.33 -9.83
CA SER A 281 -0.98 -10.35 -10.76
C SER A 281 -0.76 -10.98 -12.13
N ASP A 282 -0.19 -12.20 -12.17
CA ASP A 282 0.01 -12.98 -13.38
C ASP A 282 -1.31 -13.33 -14.06
N ILE A 283 -2.30 -13.78 -13.27
CA ILE A 283 -3.64 -14.11 -13.75
C ILE A 283 -4.29 -12.89 -14.40
N SER A 284 -4.23 -11.74 -13.72
CA SER A 284 -4.78 -10.47 -14.20
C SER A 284 -4.10 -10.01 -15.49
N LEU A 285 -2.76 -10.05 -15.52
CA LEU A 285 -1.97 -9.69 -16.70
C LEU A 285 -2.36 -10.50 -17.92
N ASN A 286 -2.32 -11.82 -17.78
CA ASN A 286 -2.58 -12.73 -18.90
C ASN A 286 -3.99 -12.53 -19.46
N TYR A 287 -4.97 -12.41 -18.56
CA TYR A 287 -6.35 -12.17 -18.95
C TYR A 287 -6.52 -10.81 -19.66
N LEU A 288 -5.98 -9.73 -19.08
CA LEU A 288 -6.12 -8.37 -19.62
C LEU A 288 -5.41 -8.22 -20.98
N LEU A 289 -4.20 -8.75 -21.15
CA LEU A 289 -3.51 -8.71 -22.44
C LEU A 289 -4.27 -9.45 -23.53
N ASP A 290 -4.85 -10.61 -23.20
CA ASP A 290 -5.68 -11.36 -24.16
C ASP A 290 -6.99 -10.64 -24.48
N LYS A 291 -7.60 -9.96 -23.52
CA LYS A 291 -8.81 -9.16 -23.71
C LYS A 291 -8.52 -7.92 -24.55
N MET A 292 -7.44 -7.20 -24.27
CA MET A 292 -7.00 -6.01 -25.02
C MET A 292 -6.73 -6.30 -26.50
N LYS A 293 -6.17 -7.47 -26.84
CA LYS A 293 -5.96 -7.89 -28.22
C LYS A 293 -7.27 -8.03 -29.01
N LYS A 294 -8.38 -8.30 -28.32
CA LYS A 294 -9.71 -8.54 -28.92
C LYS A 294 -10.60 -7.30 -28.87
N ASP A 295 -10.41 -6.46 -27.86
CA ASP A 295 -11.23 -5.28 -27.61
C ASP A 295 -10.36 -4.04 -27.31
N PRO A 296 -10.27 -3.08 -28.26
CA PRO A 296 -9.47 -1.87 -28.07
C PRO A 296 -10.06 -0.89 -27.03
N ALA A 297 -11.28 -1.13 -26.54
CA ALA A 297 -11.91 -0.31 -25.50
C ALA A 297 -11.41 -0.66 -24.10
N VAL A 298 -10.79 -1.83 -23.91
CA VAL A 298 -10.25 -2.27 -22.62
C VAL A 298 -8.98 -1.50 -22.29
N VAL A 299 -8.92 -0.89 -21.09
CA VAL A 299 -7.79 -0.09 -20.62
C VAL A 299 -7.44 -0.52 -19.20
N ALA A 300 -6.19 -0.93 -18.97
CA ALA A 300 -5.64 -1.13 -17.64
C ALA A 300 -5.09 0.18 -17.09
N ILE A 301 -5.45 0.52 -15.86
CA ILE A 301 -5.02 1.73 -15.16
C ILE A 301 -4.27 1.31 -13.89
N THR A 302 -3.14 1.96 -13.60
CA THR A 302 -2.42 1.87 -12.33
C THR A 302 -2.07 3.25 -11.78
N SER A 303 -1.72 3.29 -10.50
CA SER A 303 -1.30 4.51 -9.81
C SER A 303 0.10 4.33 -9.21
N GLY A 304 1.12 4.32 -10.07
CA GLY A 304 2.53 4.18 -9.67
C GLY A 304 2.94 2.76 -9.25
N THR A 305 2.07 1.77 -9.37
CA THR A 305 2.31 0.37 -9.02
C THR A 305 1.95 -0.59 -10.17
N PRO A 306 2.60 -0.51 -11.34
CA PRO A 306 2.19 -1.28 -12.52
C PRO A 306 2.24 -2.80 -12.31
N THR A 307 3.14 -3.28 -11.47
CA THR A 307 3.32 -4.70 -11.18
C THR A 307 2.18 -5.29 -10.32
N VAL A 308 1.31 -4.48 -9.73
CA VAL A 308 0.13 -4.99 -9.00
C VAL A 308 -0.79 -5.84 -9.90
N MET A 309 -0.84 -5.53 -11.20
CA MET A 309 -1.49 -6.33 -12.23
C MET A 309 -0.49 -7.03 -13.17
N GLY A 310 0.74 -7.25 -12.75
CA GLY A 310 1.77 -7.94 -13.51
C GLY A 310 2.40 -7.14 -14.67
N PHE A 311 2.08 -5.86 -14.88
CA PHE A 311 2.60 -5.07 -15.99
C PHE A 311 4.06 -4.64 -15.75
N THR A 312 4.99 -5.55 -16.02
CA THR A 312 6.43 -5.23 -16.15
C THR A 312 6.68 -4.27 -17.32
N GLU A 313 7.88 -3.70 -17.43
CA GLU A 313 8.23 -2.75 -18.51
C GLU A 313 7.89 -3.30 -19.90
N ASP A 314 8.24 -4.57 -20.19
CA ASP A 314 7.94 -5.19 -21.48
C ASP A 314 6.44 -5.40 -21.69
N LYS A 315 5.69 -5.72 -20.64
CA LYS A 315 4.24 -5.89 -20.70
C LYS A 315 3.49 -4.57 -20.87
N ARG A 316 4.00 -3.48 -20.30
CA ARG A 316 3.51 -2.13 -20.57
C ARG A 316 3.71 -1.74 -22.04
N LYS A 317 4.86 -2.08 -22.63
CA LYS A 317 5.13 -1.89 -24.06
C LYS A 317 4.21 -2.74 -24.94
N GLU A 318 3.94 -3.99 -24.57
CA GLU A 318 2.99 -4.89 -25.26
C GLU A 318 1.57 -4.32 -25.25
N ALA A 319 1.08 -3.84 -24.11
CA ALA A 319 -0.25 -3.23 -23.96
C ALA A 319 -0.38 -1.87 -24.68
N GLY A 320 0.72 -1.13 -24.79
CA GLY A 320 0.79 0.15 -25.51
C GLY A 320 -0.21 1.18 -24.96
N LYS A 321 -1.10 1.70 -25.82
CA LYS A 321 -2.08 2.75 -25.43
C LYS A 321 -3.20 2.25 -24.51
N GLN A 322 -3.35 0.95 -24.36
CA GLN A 322 -4.35 0.34 -23.46
C GLN A 322 -3.83 0.18 -22.02
N PHE A 323 -2.59 0.57 -21.76
CA PHE A 323 -2.05 0.69 -20.42
C PHE A 323 -1.83 2.17 -20.06
N VAL A 324 -2.28 2.56 -18.87
CA VAL A 324 -2.15 3.92 -18.33
C VAL A 324 -1.61 3.85 -16.92
N ASP A 325 -0.51 4.55 -16.65
CA ASP A 325 -0.03 4.82 -15.30
C ASP A 325 -0.19 6.34 -15.04
N VAL A 326 -0.95 6.69 -14.02
CA VAL A 326 -1.20 8.09 -13.65
C VAL A 326 -0.15 8.66 -12.68
N GLY A 327 0.88 7.89 -12.34
CA GLY A 327 1.76 8.17 -11.22
C GLY A 327 1.10 7.82 -9.89
N ILE A 328 1.68 8.24 -8.78
CA ILE A 328 1.08 8.01 -7.45
C ILE A 328 -0.07 9.01 -7.27
N ALA A 329 -1.22 8.71 -7.86
CA ALA A 329 -2.41 9.59 -7.91
C ALA A 329 -3.69 8.74 -8.01
N GLU A 330 -3.99 8.01 -6.93
CA GLU A 330 -5.09 7.06 -6.86
C GLU A 330 -6.45 7.71 -7.13
N GLU A 331 -6.66 8.92 -6.63
CA GLU A 331 -7.87 9.72 -6.84
C GLU A 331 -8.07 10.02 -8.33
N THR A 332 -6.99 10.40 -9.03
CA THR A 332 -7.00 10.63 -10.49
C THR A 332 -7.30 9.34 -11.25
N ALA A 333 -6.79 8.19 -10.80
CA ALA A 333 -7.05 6.90 -11.45
C ALA A 333 -8.55 6.56 -11.46
N VAL A 334 -9.25 6.77 -10.35
CA VAL A 334 -10.70 6.52 -10.24
C VAL A 334 -11.49 7.51 -11.10
N ALA A 335 -11.20 8.80 -11.02
CA ALA A 335 -11.86 9.81 -11.83
C ALA A 335 -11.63 9.58 -13.34
N LEU A 336 -10.40 9.20 -13.74
CA LEU A 336 -10.06 8.84 -15.11
C LEU A 336 -10.85 7.60 -15.57
N ALA A 337 -10.94 6.57 -14.73
CA ALA A 337 -11.72 5.37 -15.03
C ALA A 337 -13.20 5.72 -15.29
N SER A 338 -13.79 6.58 -14.45
CA SER A 338 -15.16 7.08 -14.67
C SER A 338 -15.29 7.79 -16.01
N GLY A 339 -14.35 8.69 -16.36
CA GLY A 339 -14.35 9.40 -17.64
C GLY A 339 -14.21 8.50 -18.85
N ILE A 340 -13.35 7.48 -18.77
CA ILE A 340 -13.18 6.47 -19.83
C ILE A 340 -14.47 5.67 -20.01
N ALA A 341 -15.07 5.19 -18.91
CA ALA A 341 -16.33 4.45 -18.93
C ALA A 341 -17.49 5.27 -19.52
N ALA A 342 -17.61 6.53 -19.11
CA ALA A 342 -18.63 7.43 -19.60
C ALA A 342 -18.56 7.67 -21.13
N ASN A 343 -17.39 7.47 -21.75
CA ASN A 343 -17.20 7.56 -23.20
C ASN A 343 -17.13 6.19 -23.91
N GLY A 344 -17.61 5.12 -23.25
CA GLY A 344 -17.73 3.79 -23.83
C GLY A 344 -16.45 2.95 -23.80
N GLY A 345 -15.43 3.38 -23.06
CA GLY A 345 -14.26 2.56 -22.73
C GLY A 345 -14.56 1.58 -21.61
N LYS A 346 -13.69 0.57 -21.44
CA LYS A 346 -13.80 -0.49 -20.44
C LYS A 346 -12.57 -0.44 -19.51
N PRO A 347 -12.52 0.48 -18.56
CA PRO A 347 -11.38 0.64 -17.68
C PRO A 347 -11.34 -0.43 -16.59
N VAL A 348 -10.14 -0.93 -16.30
CA VAL A 348 -9.82 -1.79 -15.17
C VAL A 348 -8.69 -1.12 -14.37
N TYR A 349 -9.00 -0.64 -13.19
CA TYR A 349 -8.04 -0.03 -12.27
C TYR A 349 -7.58 -1.06 -11.25
N GLY A 350 -6.28 -1.39 -11.26
CA GLY A 350 -5.65 -2.27 -10.27
C GLY A 350 -4.93 -1.47 -9.19
N VAL A 351 -5.23 -1.78 -7.93
CA VAL A 351 -4.68 -1.05 -6.78
C VAL A 351 -4.57 -1.98 -5.56
N TYR A 352 -3.57 -1.76 -4.70
CA TYR A 352 -3.53 -2.45 -3.41
C TYR A 352 -4.66 -2.00 -2.49
N SER A 353 -5.22 -2.93 -1.71
CA SER A 353 -6.32 -2.68 -0.78
C SER A 353 -6.02 -1.54 0.22
N THR A 354 -4.76 -1.41 0.66
CA THR A 354 -4.35 -0.31 1.52
C THR A 354 -4.42 1.06 0.80
N PHE A 355 -4.07 1.13 -0.51
CA PHE A 355 -4.02 2.40 -1.25
C PHE A 355 -5.38 2.84 -1.78
N VAL A 356 -6.33 1.90 -1.98
CA VAL A 356 -7.71 2.26 -2.37
C VAL A 356 -8.40 3.15 -1.31
N GLN A 357 -7.90 3.16 -0.08
CA GLN A 357 -8.42 4.01 1.00
C GLN A 357 -8.43 5.51 0.65
N ARG A 358 -7.48 5.97 -0.18
CA ARG A 358 -7.43 7.38 -0.64
C ARG A 358 -8.56 7.75 -1.57
N THR A 359 -9.25 6.79 -2.14
CA THR A 359 -10.20 6.99 -3.26
C THR A 359 -11.66 6.91 -2.84
N TYR A 360 -11.95 6.86 -1.54
CA TYR A 360 -13.33 6.73 -1.06
C TYR A 360 -14.26 7.79 -1.66
N ASP A 361 -13.84 9.05 -1.64
CA ASP A 361 -14.64 10.16 -2.20
C ASP A 361 -14.84 9.99 -3.71
N GLN A 362 -13.77 9.72 -4.46
CA GLN A 362 -13.84 9.57 -5.92
C GLN A 362 -14.66 8.34 -6.33
N ILE A 363 -14.56 7.24 -5.59
CA ILE A 363 -15.42 6.07 -5.83
C ILE A 363 -16.89 6.45 -5.59
N ALA A 364 -17.19 7.15 -4.50
CA ALA A 364 -18.55 7.56 -4.18
C ALA A 364 -19.08 8.63 -5.17
N GLN A 365 -18.31 9.70 -5.41
CA GLN A 365 -18.76 10.89 -6.16
C GLN A 365 -18.55 10.75 -7.67
N ASP A 366 -17.34 10.39 -8.10
CA ASP A 366 -17.03 10.39 -9.52
C ASP A 366 -17.51 9.13 -10.23
N LEU A 367 -17.50 7.99 -9.51
CA LEU A 367 -17.85 6.69 -10.07
C LEU A 367 -19.30 6.28 -9.77
N CYS A 368 -19.67 6.13 -8.49
CA CYS A 368 -20.92 5.49 -8.09
C CYS A 368 -22.17 6.36 -8.23
N ILE A 369 -22.10 7.67 -7.93
CA ILE A 369 -23.20 8.60 -8.20
C ILE A 369 -23.53 8.65 -9.70
N ASN A 370 -22.51 8.57 -10.55
CA ASN A 370 -22.64 8.59 -12.00
C ASN A 370 -22.97 7.20 -12.58
N ASN A 371 -22.93 6.18 -11.74
CA ASN A 371 -23.15 4.78 -12.13
C ASN A 371 -22.25 4.35 -13.31
N SER A 372 -21.01 4.84 -13.31
CA SER A 372 -20.05 4.58 -14.40
C SER A 372 -19.55 3.14 -14.34
N PRO A 373 -19.68 2.35 -15.43
CA PRO A 373 -19.32 0.93 -15.46
C PRO A 373 -17.80 0.73 -15.56
N ALA A 374 -17.09 1.01 -14.50
CA ALA A 374 -15.64 0.78 -14.37
C ALA A 374 -15.38 -0.36 -13.38
N THR A 375 -14.29 -1.08 -13.59
CA THR A 375 -13.82 -2.15 -12.71
C THR A 375 -12.66 -1.66 -11.85
N ILE A 376 -12.73 -1.88 -10.55
CA ILE A 376 -11.63 -1.66 -9.59
C ILE A 376 -11.23 -3.03 -9.03
N VAL A 377 -9.99 -3.45 -9.23
CA VAL A 377 -9.47 -4.69 -8.63
C VAL A 377 -8.57 -4.32 -7.46
N THR A 378 -8.99 -4.69 -6.24
CA THR A 378 -8.22 -4.44 -5.02
C THR A 378 -7.40 -5.67 -4.65
N PHE A 379 -6.08 -5.53 -4.67
CA PHE A 379 -5.14 -6.62 -4.38
C PHE A 379 -4.72 -6.61 -2.90
N CYS A 380 -4.38 -7.76 -2.39
CA CYS A 380 -3.92 -7.97 -1.00
C CYS A 380 -4.96 -7.54 0.06
N GLY A 381 -6.24 -7.65 -0.24
CA GLY A 381 -7.34 -7.40 0.70
C GLY A 381 -7.63 -8.62 1.57
N SER A 382 -6.86 -8.84 2.62
CA SER A 382 -7.02 -9.99 3.52
C SER A 382 -6.00 -9.93 4.65
N VAL A 383 -6.22 -10.71 5.72
CA VAL A 383 -5.22 -11.00 6.74
C VAL A 383 -3.98 -11.73 6.17
N TYR A 384 -4.11 -12.36 5.02
CA TYR A 384 -3.00 -13.00 4.28
C TYR A 384 -2.25 -12.02 3.35
N GLY A 385 -2.59 -10.73 3.38
CA GLY A 385 -1.93 -9.69 2.59
C GLY A 385 -0.66 -9.15 3.23
N MET A 386 -0.41 -7.85 3.06
CA MET A 386 0.71 -7.17 3.70
C MET A 386 0.48 -7.08 5.21
N ASN A 387 1.52 -7.31 6.00
CA ASN A 387 1.45 -7.39 7.46
C ASN A 387 2.09 -6.21 8.21
N ASP A 388 2.60 -5.21 7.52
CA ASP A 388 3.06 -3.96 8.14
C ASP A 388 1.87 -3.05 8.45
N VAL A 389 1.91 -2.37 9.61
CA VAL A 389 0.83 -1.51 10.10
C VAL A 389 0.40 -0.42 9.11
N THR A 390 1.30 0.02 8.26
CA THR A 390 1.03 1.07 7.27
C THR A 390 0.44 0.54 5.96
N HIS A 391 0.39 -0.79 5.77
CA HIS A 391 -0.02 -1.42 4.51
C HIS A 391 -1.14 -2.46 4.67
N LEU A 392 -1.88 -2.45 5.78
CA LEU A 392 -2.93 -3.42 6.06
C LEU A 392 -4.09 -3.36 5.05
N GLY A 393 -4.47 -4.52 4.52
CA GLY A 393 -5.62 -4.69 3.62
C GLY A 393 -6.88 -5.19 4.35
N LEU A 394 -7.19 -4.67 5.54
CA LEU A 394 -8.23 -5.20 6.43
C LEU A 394 -9.48 -4.33 6.52
N TYR A 395 -9.43 -3.09 6.01
CA TYR A 395 -10.46 -2.07 6.21
C TYR A 395 -11.32 -1.82 4.97
N ASP A 396 -11.02 -2.45 3.85
CA ASP A 396 -11.69 -2.24 2.57
C ASP A 396 -13.15 -2.73 2.57
N ILE A 397 -13.46 -3.84 3.25
CA ILE A 397 -14.85 -4.35 3.34
C ILE A 397 -15.79 -3.28 3.92
N PRO A 398 -15.60 -2.77 5.15
CA PRO A 398 -16.51 -1.74 5.70
C PRO A 398 -16.46 -0.43 4.92
N MET A 399 -15.31 -0.04 4.38
CA MET A 399 -15.16 1.19 3.62
C MET A 399 -15.92 1.16 2.30
N MET A 400 -15.75 0.12 1.51
CA MET A 400 -16.37 -0.01 0.19
C MET A 400 -17.84 -0.44 0.27
N ALA A 401 -18.18 -1.28 1.25
CA ALA A 401 -19.53 -1.87 1.36
C ALA A 401 -20.63 -0.87 1.70
N ASN A 402 -20.31 0.35 2.14
CA ASN A 402 -21.30 1.38 2.44
C ASN A 402 -21.55 2.38 1.29
N ILE A 403 -20.82 2.25 0.18
CA ILE A 403 -20.99 3.14 -0.98
C ILE A 403 -22.19 2.65 -1.81
N PRO A 404 -23.23 3.50 -2.02
CA PRO A 404 -24.36 3.13 -2.86
C PRO A 404 -23.96 2.86 -4.30
N ASN A 405 -24.68 1.97 -4.98
CA ASN A 405 -24.48 1.55 -6.38
C ASN A 405 -23.20 0.76 -6.66
N LEU A 406 -22.26 0.67 -5.72
CA LEU A 406 -21.08 -0.16 -5.90
C LEU A 406 -21.45 -1.65 -5.76
N VAL A 407 -21.08 -2.45 -6.76
CA VAL A 407 -21.08 -3.91 -6.66
C VAL A 407 -19.69 -4.33 -6.23
N TYR A 408 -19.54 -4.86 -5.02
CA TYR A 408 -18.23 -5.28 -4.52
C TYR A 408 -18.22 -6.80 -4.30
N LEU A 409 -17.32 -7.49 -5.01
CA LEU A 409 -17.26 -8.94 -5.13
C LEU A 409 -16.01 -9.49 -4.43
N ALA A 410 -16.12 -10.71 -3.90
CA ALA A 410 -15.02 -11.46 -3.31
C ALA A 410 -15.00 -12.90 -3.86
N PRO A 411 -14.14 -13.21 -4.84
CA PRO A 411 -14.01 -14.56 -5.36
C PRO A 411 -13.33 -15.48 -4.33
N THR A 412 -13.66 -16.77 -4.38
CA THR A 412 -13.05 -17.81 -3.55
C THR A 412 -12.00 -18.63 -4.30
N THR A 413 -12.04 -18.57 -5.65
CA THR A 413 -11.12 -19.29 -6.55
C THR A 413 -10.68 -18.41 -7.72
N LYS A 414 -9.62 -18.83 -8.40
CA LYS A 414 -9.14 -18.23 -9.67
C LYS A 414 -10.23 -18.18 -10.72
N GLU A 415 -11.00 -19.27 -10.85
CA GLU A 415 -12.06 -19.39 -11.84
C GLU A 415 -13.19 -18.39 -11.58
N GLU A 416 -13.59 -18.23 -10.34
CA GLU A 416 -14.55 -17.19 -9.93
C GLU A 416 -14.01 -15.79 -10.22
N TYR A 417 -12.74 -15.51 -9.88
CA TYR A 417 -12.11 -14.23 -10.19
C TYR A 417 -12.17 -13.90 -11.68
N LEU A 418 -11.76 -14.83 -12.54
CA LEU A 418 -11.77 -14.61 -13.98
C LEU A 418 -13.19 -14.40 -14.54
N ALA A 419 -14.18 -15.13 -14.02
CA ALA A 419 -15.58 -14.95 -14.42
C ALA A 419 -16.14 -13.60 -13.94
N MET A 420 -15.83 -13.17 -12.71
CA MET A 420 -16.19 -11.85 -12.19
C MET A 420 -15.53 -10.72 -12.99
N LEU A 421 -14.25 -10.86 -13.32
CA LEU A 421 -13.50 -9.88 -14.10
C LEU A 421 -14.08 -9.77 -15.52
N ASP A 422 -14.35 -10.88 -16.18
CA ASP A 422 -14.97 -10.88 -17.52
C ASP A 422 -16.34 -10.20 -17.50
N TRP A 423 -17.21 -10.62 -16.56
CA TRP A 423 -18.52 -10.00 -16.38
C TRP A 423 -18.41 -8.50 -16.12
N SER A 424 -17.52 -8.07 -15.22
CA SER A 424 -17.37 -6.65 -14.83
C SER A 424 -16.93 -5.77 -16.02
N ILE A 425 -16.12 -6.31 -16.94
CA ILE A 425 -15.64 -5.60 -18.13
C ILE A 425 -16.73 -5.55 -19.22
N GLU A 426 -17.57 -6.58 -19.34
CA GLU A 426 -18.56 -6.68 -20.41
C GLU A 426 -19.91 -6.03 -20.06
N GLN A 427 -20.28 -5.91 -18.80
CA GLN A 427 -21.49 -5.21 -18.37
C GLN A 427 -21.32 -3.69 -18.49
N ASN A 428 -22.44 -2.94 -18.52
CA ASN A 428 -22.46 -1.49 -18.70
C ASN A 428 -23.42 -0.77 -17.74
N GLU A 429 -23.74 -1.38 -16.62
CA GLU A 429 -24.78 -0.91 -15.69
C GLU A 429 -24.21 -0.44 -14.33
N TYR A 430 -23.10 -1.05 -13.87
CA TYR A 430 -22.63 -0.89 -12.51
C TYR A 430 -21.14 -0.57 -12.41
N PRO A 431 -20.72 0.29 -11.47
CA PRO A 431 -19.35 0.29 -10.96
C PRO A 431 -19.08 -0.99 -10.16
N VAL A 432 -17.99 -1.68 -10.47
CA VAL A 432 -17.67 -3.00 -9.87
C VAL A 432 -16.32 -2.95 -9.18
N GLY A 433 -16.27 -3.37 -7.93
CA GLY A 433 -15.04 -3.71 -7.22
C GLY A 433 -14.87 -5.23 -7.14
N ILE A 434 -13.63 -5.73 -7.26
CA ILE A 434 -13.29 -7.14 -7.02
C ILE A 434 -12.15 -7.18 -6.01
N ARG A 435 -12.38 -7.87 -4.89
CA ARG A 435 -11.45 -7.99 -3.76
C ARG A 435 -10.63 -9.26 -3.89
N LEU A 436 -9.34 -9.12 -4.07
CA LEU A 436 -8.41 -10.25 -4.14
C LEU A 436 -7.56 -10.33 -2.86
N PRO A 437 -7.39 -11.53 -2.30
CA PRO A 437 -6.53 -11.72 -1.14
C PRO A 437 -5.04 -11.61 -1.49
N GLY A 438 -4.20 -11.50 -0.47
CA GLY A 438 -2.81 -11.90 -0.57
C GLY A 438 -2.65 -13.42 -0.39
N GLY A 439 -1.45 -13.95 -0.62
CA GLY A 439 -1.15 -15.38 -0.45
C GLY A 439 -1.44 -16.23 -1.69
N SER A 440 -1.53 -17.54 -1.49
CA SER A 440 -1.63 -18.52 -2.57
C SER A 440 -2.97 -18.46 -3.29
N VAL A 441 -2.93 -18.67 -4.60
CA VAL A 441 -4.13 -18.78 -5.45
C VAL A 441 -4.79 -20.14 -5.22
N ILE A 442 -6.09 -20.13 -5.00
CA ILE A 442 -6.91 -21.34 -4.94
C ILE A 442 -7.55 -21.55 -6.31
N SER A 443 -7.39 -22.76 -6.88
CA SER A 443 -8.03 -23.17 -8.12
C SER A 443 -8.66 -24.54 -7.93
N ASP A 444 -9.90 -24.71 -8.37
CA ASP A 444 -10.60 -26.00 -8.34
C ASP A 444 -10.96 -26.52 -9.75
N GLY A 445 -10.60 -25.77 -10.79
CA GLY A 445 -10.78 -26.11 -12.19
C GLY A 445 -12.23 -26.16 -12.66
N LYS A 446 -13.18 -25.64 -11.87
CA LYS A 446 -14.60 -25.67 -12.24
C LYS A 446 -14.96 -24.52 -13.17
N GLU A 447 -15.77 -24.82 -14.16
CA GLU A 447 -16.39 -23.80 -15.00
C GLU A 447 -17.44 -23.03 -14.17
N ILE A 448 -17.33 -21.70 -14.17
CA ILE A 448 -18.28 -20.82 -13.50
C ILE A 448 -19.40 -20.47 -14.49
N THR A 449 -20.60 -20.90 -14.15
CA THR A 449 -21.82 -20.64 -14.96
C THR A 449 -22.75 -19.60 -14.35
N LYS A 450 -22.33 -19.02 -13.20
CA LYS A 450 -23.11 -18.00 -12.48
C LYS A 450 -23.19 -16.71 -13.30
N ASP A 451 -24.41 -16.16 -13.39
CA ASP A 451 -24.62 -14.79 -13.87
C ASP A 451 -24.44 -13.81 -12.69
N PHE A 452 -23.39 -13.02 -12.73
CA PHE A 452 -23.13 -11.99 -11.72
C PHE A 452 -24.01 -10.75 -11.88
N GLY A 453 -24.77 -10.63 -12.97
CA GLY A 453 -25.81 -9.61 -13.15
C GLY A 453 -27.07 -9.85 -12.32
N ASP A 454 -27.30 -11.09 -11.85
CA ASP A 454 -28.32 -11.40 -10.83
C ASP A 454 -27.76 -11.02 -9.45
N LEU A 455 -27.78 -9.71 -9.17
CA LEU A 455 -27.08 -9.11 -8.03
C LEU A 455 -27.51 -9.69 -6.69
N ASN A 456 -26.53 -9.87 -5.81
CA ASN A 456 -26.69 -10.30 -4.42
C ASN A 456 -27.25 -11.72 -4.25
N LYS A 457 -27.26 -12.55 -5.30
CA LYS A 457 -27.66 -13.95 -5.20
C LYS A 457 -26.49 -14.80 -4.73
N TYR A 458 -26.69 -15.44 -3.58
CA TYR A 458 -25.72 -16.35 -2.98
C TYR A 458 -25.85 -17.76 -3.56
N GLU A 459 -24.83 -18.57 -3.39
CA GLU A 459 -24.83 -19.98 -3.78
C GLU A 459 -24.79 -20.89 -2.56
N VAL A 460 -25.77 -21.80 -2.45
CA VAL A 460 -25.76 -22.89 -1.48
C VAL A 460 -24.94 -24.04 -2.07
N THR A 461 -23.70 -24.17 -1.64
CA THR A 461 -22.77 -25.18 -2.15
C THR A 461 -22.89 -26.51 -1.43
N GLN A 462 -23.41 -26.51 -0.20
CA GLN A 462 -23.78 -27.69 0.57
C GLN A 462 -25.09 -27.42 1.28
N LYS A 463 -26.07 -28.34 1.16
CA LYS A 463 -27.33 -28.29 1.91
C LYS A 463 -27.19 -29.06 3.22
N GLY A 464 -27.69 -28.46 4.28
CA GLY A 464 -27.76 -29.03 5.61
C GLY A 464 -28.94 -28.48 6.39
N SER A 465 -28.87 -28.48 7.70
CA SER A 465 -29.90 -27.92 8.58
C SER A 465 -29.30 -27.45 9.91
N LYS A 466 -30.07 -26.72 10.72
CA LYS A 466 -29.71 -26.13 12.01
C LYS A 466 -28.66 -25.03 11.97
N VAL A 467 -27.55 -25.23 11.29
CA VAL A 467 -26.48 -24.24 11.18
C VAL A 467 -26.24 -23.91 9.70
N ALA A 468 -26.26 -22.61 9.36
CA ALA A 468 -25.81 -22.12 8.05
C ALA A 468 -24.50 -21.36 8.22
N VAL A 469 -23.51 -21.70 7.38
CA VAL A 469 -22.16 -21.12 7.35
C VAL A 469 -22.02 -20.28 6.08
N ILE A 470 -21.86 -18.98 6.24
CA ILE A 470 -21.66 -18.04 5.13
C ILE A 470 -20.20 -17.57 5.17
N GLY A 471 -19.38 -18.09 4.27
CA GLY A 471 -17.95 -17.77 4.20
C GLY A 471 -17.64 -16.81 3.05
N LEU A 472 -17.11 -15.61 3.36
CA LEU A 472 -16.78 -14.60 2.37
C LEU A 472 -15.36 -14.75 1.86
N GLY A 473 -15.19 -14.77 0.52
CA GLY A 473 -13.88 -14.79 -0.13
C GLY A 473 -12.99 -15.93 0.38
N THR A 474 -11.79 -15.63 0.85
CA THR A 474 -10.84 -16.64 1.37
C THR A 474 -11.40 -17.45 2.54
N PHE A 475 -12.25 -16.85 3.38
CA PHE A 475 -12.84 -17.55 4.52
C PHE A 475 -14.00 -18.49 4.16
N TYR A 476 -14.36 -18.58 2.88
CA TYR A 476 -15.22 -19.66 2.42
C TYR A 476 -14.57 -21.04 2.62
N GLY A 477 -13.25 -21.15 2.41
CA GLY A 477 -12.49 -22.37 2.71
C GLY A 477 -12.59 -22.77 4.19
N LEU A 478 -12.36 -21.81 5.08
CA LEU A 478 -12.54 -22.00 6.53
C LEU A 478 -13.98 -22.40 6.87
N GLY A 479 -14.96 -21.81 6.18
CA GLY A 479 -16.38 -22.16 6.37
C GLY A 479 -16.68 -23.63 6.04
N LYS A 480 -16.06 -24.19 5.00
CA LYS A 480 -16.17 -25.63 4.70
C LYS A 480 -15.57 -26.50 5.79
N GLU A 481 -14.39 -26.12 6.27
CA GLU A 481 -13.73 -26.84 7.37
C GLU A 481 -14.56 -26.83 8.67
N VAL A 482 -15.16 -25.67 9.01
CA VAL A 482 -16.06 -25.54 10.16
C VAL A 482 -17.30 -26.45 10.00
N ALA A 483 -17.89 -26.51 8.80
CA ALA A 483 -19.03 -27.39 8.52
C ALA A 483 -18.66 -28.87 8.70
N GLU A 484 -17.44 -29.27 8.30
CA GLU A 484 -16.93 -30.63 8.53
C GLU A 484 -16.72 -30.94 10.01
N GLU A 485 -16.19 -30.02 10.81
CA GLU A 485 -16.04 -30.19 12.25
C GLU A 485 -17.40 -30.31 12.95
N LEU A 486 -18.33 -29.42 12.62
CA LEU A 486 -19.71 -29.49 13.14
C LEU A 486 -20.37 -30.84 12.84
N LYS A 487 -20.19 -31.39 11.65
CA LYS A 487 -20.72 -32.71 11.28
C LYS A 487 -20.14 -33.83 12.14
N LYS A 488 -18.86 -33.78 12.46
CA LYS A 488 -18.21 -34.79 13.33
C LYS A 488 -18.82 -34.80 14.74
N VAL A 489 -19.15 -33.62 15.27
CA VAL A 489 -19.67 -33.46 16.64
C VAL A 489 -21.18 -33.68 16.71
N THR A 490 -21.94 -33.11 15.77
CA THR A 490 -23.42 -33.11 15.80
C THR A 490 -24.04 -34.26 15.01
N GLY A 491 -23.31 -34.88 14.08
CA GLY A 491 -23.83 -35.86 13.13
C GLY A 491 -24.75 -35.25 12.04
N THR A 492 -24.87 -33.90 11.96
CA THR A 492 -25.75 -33.20 11.01
C THR A 492 -24.91 -32.33 10.07
N ASP A 493 -25.24 -32.36 8.79
CA ASP A 493 -24.61 -31.45 7.81
C ASP A 493 -25.08 -30.03 8.03
N ALA A 494 -24.15 -29.08 8.12
CA ALA A 494 -24.44 -27.65 8.05
C ALA A 494 -24.65 -27.22 6.60
N THR A 495 -25.45 -26.17 6.39
CA THR A 495 -25.55 -25.51 5.08
C THR A 495 -24.31 -24.63 4.88
N VAL A 496 -23.64 -24.77 3.73
CA VAL A 496 -22.48 -23.91 3.37
C VAL A 496 -22.86 -23.02 2.18
N ILE A 497 -22.57 -21.73 2.34
CA ILE A 497 -22.98 -20.68 1.41
C ILE A 497 -21.78 -19.84 0.99
N ASN A 498 -21.62 -19.68 -0.34
CA ASN A 498 -20.71 -18.69 -0.94
C ASN A 498 -21.52 -17.42 -1.28
N PRO A 499 -21.31 -16.29 -0.62
CA PRO A 499 -22.09 -15.08 -0.86
C PRO A 499 -21.66 -14.32 -2.10
N TYR A 500 -20.42 -14.44 -2.58
CA TYR A 500 -19.81 -13.68 -3.68
C TYR A 500 -19.79 -12.14 -3.46
N TYR A 501 -20.88 -11.56 -2.96
CA TYR A 501 -21.11 -10.11 -2.86
C TYR A 501 -20.85 -9.61 -1.43
N ILE A 502 -20.02 -8.57 -1.36
CA ILE A 502 -19.75 -7.86 -0.09
C ILE A 502 -20.84 -6.80 0.17
N THR A 503 -21.34 -6.14 -0.88
CA THR A 503 -22.22 -4.95 -0.77
C THR A 503 -23.67 -5.25 -0.46
N GLY A 504 -24.20 -6.39 -0.88
CA GLY A 504 -25.61 -6.74 -0.70
C GLY A 504 -25.85 -8.00 0.09
N ILE A 505 -27.11 -8.38 0.25
CA ILE A 505 -27.55 -9.63 0.88
C ILE A 505 -28.60 -10.32 0.02
N ASP A 506 -28.61 -11.66 0.02
CA ASP A 506 -29.68 -12.47 -0.55
C ASP A 506 -30.82 -12.64 0.46
N ALA A 507 -31.73 -11.65 0.49
CA ALA A 507 -32.84 -11.63 1.43
C ALA A 507 -33.77 -12.84 1.28
N GLU A 508 -33.95 -13.37 0.06
CA GLU A 508 -34.83 -14.53 -0.17
C GLU A 508 -34.20 -15.80 0.42
N LEU A 509 -32.92 -16.05 0.20
CA LEU A 509 -32.22 -17.17 0.81
C LEU A 509 -32.16 -17.04 2.33
N LEU A 510 -31.88 -15.85 2.87
CA LEU A 510 -31.83 -15.62 4.31
C LEU A 510 -33.19 -15.85 4.98
N GLU A 511 -34.30 -15.48 4.32
CA GLU A 511 -35.66 -15.82 4.80
C GLU A 511 -35.92 -17.35 4.74
N GLU A 512 -35.43 -18.03 3.72
CA GLU A 512 -35.60 -19.47 3.59
C GLU A 512 -34.88 -20.24 4.70
N LEU A 513 -33.70 -19.78 5.11
CA LEU A 513 -32.93 -20.40 6.21
C LEU A 513 -33.72 -20.43 7.55
N LYS A 514 -34.62 -19.48 7.79
CA LYS A 514 -35.46 -19.47 9.02
C LYS A 514 -36.35 -20.71 9.20
N LYS A 515 -36.55 -21.51 8.15
CA LYS A 515 -37.44 -22.67 8.18
C LYS A 515 -36.86 -23.88 8.91
N ASP A 516 -35.55 -24.06 8.84
CA ASP A 516 -34.86 -25.27 9.30
C ASP A 516 -33.45 -25.00 9.90
N HIS A 517 -33.10 -23.72 10.12
CA HIS A 517 -31.85 -23.32 10.78
C HIS A 517 -32.13 -22.51 12.03
N ASP A 518 -31.32 -22.73 13.05
CA ASP A 518 -31.38 -22.02 14.35
C ASP A 518 -30.23 -21.00 14.47
N VAL A 519 -29.10 -21.27 13.78
CA VAL A 519 -27.89 -20.47 13.84
C VAL A 519 -27.39 -20.15 12.43
N VAL A 520 -27.05 -18.90 12.20
CA VAL A 520 -26.29 -18.44 11.02
C VAL A 520 -24.94 -17.91 11.49
N ILE A 521 -23.87 -18.36 10.87
CA ILE A 521 -22.54 -17.80 11.10
C ILE A 521 -22.02 -17.12 9.85
N THR A 522 -21.27 -16.05 10.02
CA THR A 522 -20.56 -15.39 8.95
C THR A 522 -19.06 -15.38 9.23
N LEU A 523 -18.28 -15.58 8.18
CA LEU A 523 -16.83 -15.59 8.24
C LEU A 523 -16.29 -14.58 7.24
N GLU A 524 -15.49 -13.61 7.69
CA GLU A 524 -14.86 -12.59 6.87
C GLU A 524 -13.41 -12.32 7.30
N ASP A 525 -12.51 -12.11 6.34
CA ASP A 525 -11.08 -11.88 6.56
C ASP A 525 -10.71 -10.38 6.65
N GLY A 526 -11.66 -9.57 7.07
CA GLY A 526 -11.54 -8.15 7.41
C GLY A 526 -12.00 -7.89 8.85
N ILE A 527 -12.01 -6.62 9.25
CA ILE A 527 -12.51 -6.22 10.56
C ILE A 527 -14.03 -6.39 10.67
N LEU A 528 -14.51 -6.82 11.84
CA LEU A 528 -15.95 -7.02 12.09
C LEU A 528 -16.75 -5.73 12.07
N ASP A 529 -16.20 -4.64 12.63
CA ASP A 529 -16.89 -3.34 12.72
C ASP A 529 -17.23 -2.80 11.32
N GLY A 530 -18.52 -2.69 11.02
CA GLY A 530 -19.03 -2.29 9.71
C GLY A 530 -18.87 -3.34 8.61
N GLY A 531 -18.47 -4.56 8.97
CA GLY A 531 -18.16 -5.64 8.05
C GLY A 531 -19.38 -6.31 7.41
N PHE A 532 -19.13 -7.38 6.68
CA PHE A 532 -20.14 -8.15 5.98
C PHE A 532 -21.14 -8.83 6.95
N GLY A 533 -20.62 -9.41 8.04
CA GLY A 533 -21.45 -10.13 9.02
C GLY A 533 -22.47 -9.26 9.73
N GLU A 534 -22.17 -7.96 9.96
CA GLU A 534 -23.13 -7.05 10.58
C GLU A 534 -24.40 -6.83 9.74
N LYS A 535 -24.32 -6.90 8.42
CA LYS A 535 -25.48 -6.80 7.53
C LYS A 535 -26.41 -8.01 7.70
N ILE A 536 -25.84 -9.19 7.84
CA ILE A 536 -26.57 -10.43 8.09
C ILE A 536 -27.21 -10.38 9.49
N ALA A 537 -26.45 -9.95 10.51
CA ALA A 537 -26.98 -9.78 11.86
C ALA A 537 -28.15 -8.77 11.90
N ARG A 538 -28.02 -7.64 11.18
CA ARG A 538 -29.12 -6.65 11.06
C ARG A 538 -30.35 -7.23 10.39
N PHE A 539 -30.19 -8.08 9.37
CA PHE A 539 -31.31 -8.73 8.69
C PHE A 539 -32.14 -9.61 9.66
N TYR A 540 -31.44 -10.34 10.54
CA TYR A 540 -32.09 -11.24 11.50
C TYR A 540 -32.44 -10.57 12.84
N GLY A 541 -32.20 -9.27 13.01
CA GLY A 541 -32.33 -8.57 14.30
C GLY A 541 -33.72 -8.59 14.96
N ASP A 542 -34.78 -8.82 14.20
CA ASP A 542 -36.16 -8.95 14.68
C ASP A 542 -36.70 -10.40 14.66
N SER A 543 -35.80 -11.40 14.52
CA SER A 543 -36.12 -12.82 14.47
C SER A 543 -35.45 -13.60 15.60
N ASP A 544 -35.89 -14.86 15.78
CA ASP A 544 -35.28 -15.80 16.75
C ASP A 544 -33.96 -16.41 16.25
N MET A 545 -33.53 -16.11 15.00
CA MET A 545 -32.29 -16.61 14.42
C MET A 545 -31.09 -16.11 15.21
N LYS A 546 -30.27 -17.01 15.70
CA LYS A 546 -28.98 -16.65 16.29
C LYS A 546 -27.94 -16.36 15.20
N VAL A 547 -27.32 -15.18 15.26
CA VAL A 547 -26.23 -14.83 14.32
C VAL A 547 -24.93 -14.68 15.08
N LEU A 548 -23.88 -15.35 14.59
CA LEU A 548 -22.50 -15.24 15.10
C LEU A 548 -21.60 -14.76 13.96
N ASN A 549 -20.94 -13.63 14.19
CA ASN A 549 -20.02 -13.05 13.22
C ASN A 549 -18.57 -13.32 13.64
N PHE A 550 -17.79 -13.89 12.74
CA PHE A 550 -16.37 -14.20 12.91
C PHE A 550 -15.55 -13.38 11.92
N GLY A 551 -14.60 -12.63 12.42
CA GLY A 551 -13.69 -11.77 11.70
C GLY A 551 -12.69 -11.12 12.65
N LEU A 552 -11.90 -10.18 12.14
CA LEU A 552 -10.82 -9.55 12.90
C LEU A 552 -11.34 -8.45 13.83
N LYS A 553 -10.65 -8.22 14.93
CA LYS A 553 -10.85 -7.04 15.78
C LYS A 553 -10.45 -5.78 15.05
N LYS A 554 -11.05 -4.66 15.44
CA LYS A 554 -10.74 -3.33 14.91
C LYS A 554 -9.50 -2.77 15.60
N GLU A 555 -8.35 -3.14 15.08
CA GLU A 555 -7.04 -2.71 15.59
C GLU A 555 -6.00 -2.58 14.47
N PHE A 556 -4.94 -1.82 14.72
CA PHE A 556 -3.79 -1.74 13.82
C PHE A 556 -2.80 -2.84 14.17
N LEU A 557 -2.81 -3.91 13.40
CA LEU A 557 -1.83 -4.98 13.50
C LEU A 557 -0.48 -4.53 12.91
N ASP A 558 0.63 -5.03 13.43
CA ASP A 558 1.96 -4.71 12.93
C ASP A 558 2.86 -5.95 12.91
N ARG A 559 3.42 -6.31 11.76
CA ARG A 559 4.37 -7.40 11.55
C ARG A 559 3.93 -8.70 12.25
N TYR A 560 2.71 -9.07 12.00
CA TYR A 560 2.04 -10.18 12.68
C TYR A 560 2.29 -11.54 11.99
N ASP A 561 2.22 -12.58 12.79
CA ASP A 561 2.02 -13.95 12.32
C ASP A 561 0.54 -14.23 12.09
N VAL A 562 0.18 -14.67 10.89
CA VAL A 562 -1.22 -14.90 10.51
C VAL A 562 -1.89 -15.94 11.38
N ALA A 563 -1.19 -17.04 11.71
CA ALA A 563 -1.78 -18.11 12.51
C ALA A 563 -2.07 -17.66 13.95
N GLU A 564 -1.18 -16.83 14.52
CA GLU A 564 -1.40 -16.23 15.84
C GLU A 564 -2.61 -15.29 15.82
N VAL A 565 -2.69 -14.38 14.82
CA VAL A 565 -3.82 -13.46 14.68
C VAL A 565 -5.14 -14.22 14.53
N LEU A 566 -5.20 -15.23 13.68
CA LEU A 566 -6.39 -16.05 13.52
C LEU A 566 -6.82 -16.70 14.86
N LYS A 567 -5.87 -17.25 15.61
CA LYS A 567 -6.12 -17.85 16.90
C LYS A 567 -6.61 -16.85 17.95
N GLU A 568 -6.01 -15.66 18.01
CA GLU A 568 -6.40 -14.59 18.94
C GLU A 568 -7.80 -13.99 18.64
N ASN A 569 -8.23 -14.11 17.40
CA ASN A 569 -9.54 -13.66 16.95
C ASN A 569 -10.59 -14.79 16.90
N HIS A 570 -10.30 -15.97 17.45
CA HIS A 570 -11.19 -17.15 17.41
C HIS A 570 -11.56 -17.56 15.98
N LEU A 571 -10.59 -17.52 15.08
CA LEU A 571 -10.77 -17.82 13.65
C LEU A 571 -10.13 -19.16 13.25
N THR A 572 -9.90 -20.08 14.18
CA THR A 572 -9.62 -21.48 13.86
C THR A 572 -10.93 -22.29 13.83
N LYS A 573 -10.98 -23.31 13.00
CA LYS A 573 -12.19 -24.15 12.86
C LYS A 573 -12.65 -24.76 14.17
N GLU A 574 -11.70 -25.16 15.04
CA GLU A 574 -11.99 -25.73 16.35
C GLU A 574 -12.61 -24.69 17.29
N GLN A 575 -12.06 -23.47 17.34
CA GLN A 575 -12.59 -22.39 18.19
C GLN A 575 -13.99 -21.96 17.73
N ILE A 576 -14.19 -21.86 16.41
CA ILE A 576 -15.48 -21.50 15.81
C ILE A 576 -16.52 -22.61 16.13
N GLU A 577 -16.15 -23.88 15.98
CA GLU A 577 -17.02 -25.01 16.34
C GLU A 577 -17.41 -24.94 17.83
N GLU A 578 -16.43 -24.76 18.74
CA GLU A 578 -16.70 -24.62 20.18
C GLU A 578 -17.64 -23.45 20.50
N ASP A 579 -17.50 -22.33 19.80
CA ASP A 579 -18.36 -21.16 19.99
C ASP A 579 -19.78 -21.42 19.49
N ILE A 580 -19.96 -22.11 18.37
CA ILE A 580 -21.27 -22.49 17.83
C ILE A 580 -21.99 -23.49 18.76
N MET A 581 -21.26 -24.47 19.29
CA MET A 581 -21.83 -25.51 20.17
C MET A 581 -22.45 -24.98 21.44
N LYS A 582 -22.23 -23.71 21.82
CA LYS A 582 -22.88 -23.04 22.94
C LYS A 582 -24.33 -22.67 22.64
N PHE A 583 -24.76 -22.75 21.38
CA PHE A 583 -26.06 -22.26 20.90
C PHE A 583 -26.91 -23.33 20.18
N ILE A 584 -26.41 -24.54 20.01
CA ILE A 584 -27.12 -25.68 19.38
C ILE A 584 -27.26 -26.88 20.30
#